data_9511cd89dd4d4b5dc5baf1b865207386
#
_entry.id   9511cd89dd4d4b5dc5baf1b865207386
#
_cell.length_a   1.000
_cell.length_b   1.000
_cell.length_c   1.000
_cell.angle_alpha   90.00
_cell.angle_beta   90.00
_cell.angle_gamma   90.00
#
_symmetry.space_group_name_H-M   'P 1'
#
loop_
_entity.id
_entity.type
_entity.pdbx_description
1 polymer ?
#
loop_
_entity_poly.entity_id
_entity_poly.type
_entity_poly.pdbx_seq_one_letter_code
_entity_poly.pdbx_strand_id
1 'polypeptide(L)'
;MASRLVILSVIITLGWFGSGNGLAADRKGLQADGCTNTMPVHWDQASPKIIPHLDLARLERGEVLCEIKKIDPQTVVAQSGGLIKADPAECFKIVRKYNQYVQLMPHTVESRVIRCFRLEGDYAGAEAVDFWTRVNVFGFNTRYLLRIVHLSEPQSRRFRSFWTLVDNSTQVDGVCGSEKTPCENDLTLNLGSHQFEPYPGNPNYTLHTYTVNLTGKNWLQQVAFRLGGRKAMQEVTQGIRKALLPKE
;
A
#
# COMPACT_ATOMS: atom_id res chain seq x y z
N MET A 1 43.75 26.97 22.04
CA MET A 1 42.33 27.13 22.45
C MET A 1 41.60 25.83 22.13
N ALA A 2 41.31 25.03 23.13
CA ALA A 2 40.78 23.66 22.95
C ALA A 2 39.28 23.71 23.16
N SER A 3 38.48 23.38 22.11
CA SER A 3 37.04 23.23 22.19
C SER A 3 36.70 21.86 22.77
N ARG A 4 36.03 21.83 23.89
CA ARG A 4 35.53 20.64 24.56
C ARG A 4 34.25 20.18 23.87
N LEU A 5 34.26 18.94 23.35
CA LEU A 5 33.11 18.21 22.87
C LEU A 5 32.33 17.66 24.10
N VAL A 6 31.11 18.11 24.30
CA VAL A 6 30.21 17.58 25.35
C VAL A 6 29.42 16.43 24.73
N ILE A 7 29.73 15.21 25.15
CA ILE A 7 28.95 14.01 24.82
C ILE A 7 27.83 13.89 25.83
N LEU A 8 26.60 14.07 25.39
CA LEU A 8 25.41 13.87 26.21
C LEU A 8 25.02 12.38 26.15
N SER A 9 25.35 11.64 27.21
CA SER A 9 24.91 10.25 27.38
C SER A 9 23.48 10.23 27.86
N VAL A 10 22.56 9.75 27.04
CA VAL A 10 21.17 9.47 27.45
C VAL A 10 21.11 8.04 27.98
N ILE A 11 20.95 7.92 29.29
CA ILE A 11 20.69 6.65 29.98
C ILE A 11 19.20 6.31 29.79
N ILE A 12 18.91 5.26 29.05
CA ILE A 12 17.55 4.69 28.94
C ILE A 12 17.39 3.65 30.03
N THR A 13 16.64 3.99 31.06
CA THR A 13 16.19 3.06 32.09
C THR A 13 15.07 2.17 31.54
N LEU A 14 15.36 0.87 31.47
CA LEU A 14 14.38 -0.18 31.18
C LEU A 14 13.43 -0.35 32.37
N GLY A 15 12.20 0.14 32.22
CA GLY A 15 11.10 -0.15 33.13
C GLY A 15 10.36 -1.42 32.70
N TRP A 16 10.50 -2.47 33.47
CA TRP A 16 9.69 -3.70 33.41
C TRP A 16 8.37 -3.46 34.16
N PHE A 17 7.24 -3.55 33.48
CA PHE A 17 5.87 -3.79 34.01
C PHE A 17 5.02 -4.16 32.81
N GLY A 18 4.24 -5.20 32.77
CA GLY A 18 3.42 -5.93 33.65
C GLY A 18 2.52 -6.76 32.76
N SER A 19 2.34 -8.02 33.10
CA SER A 19 1.45 -8.97 32.42
C SER A 19 0.01 -8.48 32.45
N GLY A 20 -0.52 -8.05 31.31
CA GLY A 20 -1.94 -7.79 31.12
C GLY A 20 -2.53 -8.88 30.22
N ASN A 21 -3.27 -9.83 30.81
CA ASN A 21 -4.14 -10.75 30.11
C ASN A 21 -5.24 -9.96 29.38
N GLY A 22 -4.96 -9.54 28.16
CA GLY A 22 -5.93 -8.90 27.27
C GLY A 22 -6.56 -9.96 26.38
N LEU A 23 -7.84 -10.19 26.59
CA LEU A 23 -8.79 -10.97 25.80
C LEU A 23 -8.37 -11.06 24.32
N ALA A 24 -8.05 -12.29 23.91
CA ALA A 24 -7.94 -12.65 22.50
C ALA A 24 -9.34 -12.52 21.88
N ALA A 25 -9.67 -11.33 21.38
CA ALA A 25 -10.80 -11.14 20.52
C ALA A 25 -10.57 -12.01 19.28
N ASP A 26 -11.50 -12.92 19.07
CA ASP A 26 -11.59 -13.89 17.97
C ASP A 26 -11.39 -13.18 16.63
N ARG A 27 -10.14 -13.19 16.13
CA ARG A 27 -9.75 -12.64 14.84
C ARG A 27 -10.07 -13.64 13.76
N LYS A 28 -11.35 -13.94 13.56
CA LYS A 28 -11.80 -14.49 12.29
C LYS A 28 -11.49 -13.43 11.23
N GLY A 29 -10.38 -13.64 10.50
CA GLY A 29 -10.03 -12.81 9.37
C GLY A 29 -11.21 -12.77 8.41
N LEU A 30 -11.72 -11.58 8.13
CA LEU A 30 -12.59 -11.35 6.98
C LEU A 30 -11.81 -11.78 5.74
N GLN A 31 -11.97 -13.03 5.34
CA GLN A 31 -11.62 -13.48 4.01
C GLN A 31 -12.60 -12.82 3.04
N ALA A 32 -12.13 -12.46 1.87
CA ALA A 32 -12.85 -11.76 0.83
C ALA A 32 -14.19 -12.41 0.37
N ASP A 33 -14.46 -13.62 0.81
CA ASP A 33 -15.66 -14.37 0.45
C ASP A 33 -16.95 -13.90 1.17
N GLY A 34 -16.86 -12.87 2.01
CA GLY A 34 -17.94 -12.36 2.85
C GLY A 34 -18.44 -10.95 2.55
N CYS A 35 -18.08 -10.34 1.41
CA CYS A 35 -18.56 -9.02 1.03
C CYS A 35 -20.04 -9.09 0.58
N THR A 36 -20.95 -8.82 1.50
CA THR A 36 -22.42 -8.95 1.26
C THR A 36 -23.11 -7.64 0.94
N ASN A 37 -22.52 -6.51 1.29
CA ASN A 37 -23.13 -5.18 1.09
C ASN A 37 -22.78 -4.65 -0.29
N THR A 38 -23.73 -4.02 -0.96
CA THR A 38 -23.51 -3.27 -2.20
C THR A 38 -23.42 -1.78 -1.90
N MET A 39 -22.62 -1.06 -2.67
CA MET A 39 -22.45 0.38 -2.52
C MET A 39 -22.35 1.03 -3.90
N PRO A 40 -23.18 2.04 -4.21
CA PRO A 40 -22.98 2.82 -5.42
C PRO A 40 -21.71 3.66 -5.28
N VAL A 41 -20.77 3.47 -6.20
CA VAL A 41 -19.56 4.29 -6.26
C VAL A 41 -19.33 4.72 -7.69
N HIS A 42 -19.44 6.02 -7.93
CA HIS A 42 -18.88 6.62 -9.13
C HIS A 42 -17.36 6.75 -8.93
N TRP A 43 -16.63 6.02 -9.73
CA TRP A 43 -15.18 6.00 -9.67
C TRP A 43 -14.59 6.69 -10.90
N ASP A 44 -14.15 7.92 -10.72
CA ASP A 44 -13.46 8.63 -11.78
C ASP A 44 -12.02 8.12 -11.88
N GLN A 45 -11.70 7.44 -12.99
CA GLN A 45 -10.40 6.79 -13.20
C GLN A 45 -9.33 7.77 -13.64
N ALA A 46 -8.91 8.67 -12.82
CA ALA A 46 -7.66 9.38 -13.04
C ALA A 46 -6.47 8.47 -12.65
N SER A 47 -6.25 7.39 -13.37
CA SER A 47 -4.97 6.69 -13.26
C SER A 47 -3.93 7.47 -14.05
N PRO A 48 -2.88 8.00 -13.43
CA PRO A 48 -1.82 8.64 -14.16
C PRO A 48 -1.16 7.61 -15.08
N LYS A 49 -1.28 7.82 -16.38
CA LYS A 49 -0.59 7.02 -17.39
C LYS A 49 0.87 7.49 -17.48
N ILE A 50 1.65 7.21 -16.45
CA ILE A 50 3.10 7.33 -16.54
C ILE A 50 3.60 5.90 -16.68
N ILE A 51 3.82 5.47 -17.92
CA ILE A 51 4.53 4.24 -18.20
C ILE A 51 6.00 4.66 -18.29
N PRO A 52 6.86 4.32 -17.32
CA PRO A 52 8.28 4.47 -17.55
C PRO A 52 8.65 3.62 -18.75
N HIS A 53 9.61 4.07 -19.56
CA HIS A 53 10.29 3.19 -20.50
C HIS A 53 10.94 2.08 -19.65
N LEU A 54 10.25 0.94 -19.56
CA LEU A 54 10.76 -0.22 -18.85
C LEU A 54 11.92 -0.77 -19.69
N ASP A 55 13.13 -0.63 -19.18
CA ASP A 55 14.29 -1.32 -19.72
C ASP A 55 14.12 -2.81 -19.41
N LEU A 56 13.63 -3.56 -20.39
CA LEU A 56 13.30 -4.98 -20.25
C LEU A 56 14.52 -5.80 -19.86
N ALA A 57 15.71 -5.45 -20.37
CA ALA A 57 16.94 -6.16 -20.03
C ALA A 57 17.30 -5.99 -18.55
N ARG A 58 17.02 -4.84 -17.95
CA ARG A 58 17.20 -4.63 -16.52
C ARG A 58 16.16 -5.39 -15.68
N LEU A 59 14.92 -5.44 -16.13
CA LEU A 59 13.89 -6.24 -15.47
C LEU A 59 14.26 -7.73 -15.46
N GLU A 60 14.76 -8.24 -16.57
CA GLU A 60 15.18 -9.65 -16.72
C GLU A 60 16.39 -9.99 -15.81
N ARG A 61 17.24 -9.02 -15.51
CA ARG A 61 18.28 -9.17 -14.49
C ARG A 61 17.75 -9.15 -13.05
N GLY A 62 16.42 -9.04 -12.87
CA GLY A 62 15.77 -9.05 -11.57
C GLY A 62 15.71 -7.68 -10.90
N GLU A 63 16.10 -6.59 -11.59
CA GLU A 63 15.99 -5.25 -11.05
C GLU A 63 14.52 -4.83 -10.90
N VAL A 64 14.26 -3.95 -9.93
CA VAL A 64 12.99 -3.22 -9.83
C VAL A 64 13.29 -1.78 -10.23
N LEU A 65 12.73 -1.37 -11.34
CA LEU A 65 12.89 -0.01 -11.86
C LEU A 65 11.92 0.91 -11.13
N CYS A 66 12.31 2.17 -10.92
CA CYS A 66 11.45 3.16 -10.28
C CYS A 66 11.73 4.55 -10.85
N GLU A 67 10.66 5.23 -11.22
CA GLU A 67 10.65 6.63 -11.62
C GLU A 67 9.81 7.44 -10.63
N ILE A 68 10.29 8.62 -10.27
CA ILE A 68 9.60 9.58 -9.42
C ILE A 68 9.61 10.91 -10.12
N LYS A 69 8.42 11.49 -10.31
CA LYS A 69 8.23 12.83 -10.88
C LYS A 69 7.52 13.72 -9.87
N LYS A 70 8.02 14.92 -9.73
CA LYS A 70 7.33 16.00 -9.04
C LYS A 70 6.43 16.70 -10.05
N ILE A 71 5.13 16.73 -9.79
CA ILE A 71 4.14 17.40 -10.65
C ILE A 71 4.01 18.86 -10.25
N ASP A 72 3.96 19.12 -8.95
CA ASP A 72 3.90 20.45 -8.35
C ASP A 72 4.66 20.45 -7.00
N PRO A 73 4.74 21.59 -6.27
CA PRO A 73 5.45 21.64 -4.99
C PRO A 73 4.98 20.64 -3.95
N GLN A 74 3.73 20.17 -4.02
CA GLN A 74 3.10 19.31 -3.01
C GLN A 74 2.80 17.90 -3.51
N THR A 75 2.82 17.66 -4.83
CA THR A 75 2.42 16.39 -5.44
C THR A 75 3.59 15.64 -6.05
N VAL A 76 3.72 14.39 -5.66
CA VAL A 76 4.68 13.43 -6.20
C VAL A 76 3.94 12.30 -6.88
N VAL A 77 4.38 11.95 -8.08
CA VAL A 77 3.96 10.77 -8.81
C VAL A 77 5.14 9.81 -8.87
N ALA A 78 4.92 8.58 -8.46
CA ALA A 78 5.93 7.55 -8.51
C ALA A 78 5.38 6.29 -9.19
N GLN A 79 6.24 5.64 -9.96
CA GLN A 79 5.93 4.36 -10.61
C GLN A 79 7.12 3.44 -10.50
N SER A 80 6.86 2.17 -10.18
CA SER A 80 7.86 1.11 -10.23
C SER A 80 7.38 -0.07 -11.07
N GLY A 81 8.34 -0.80 -11.65
CA GLY A 81 8.07 -2.03 -12.38
C GLY A 81 9.10 -3.09 -12.05
N GLY A 82 8.67 -4.34 -11.95
CA GLY A 82 9.55 -5.48 -11.67
C GLY A 82 8.92 -6.81 -12.09
N LEU A 83 9.76 -7.80 -12.38
CA LEU A 83 9.31 -9.16 -12.70
C LEU A 83 9.21 -10.00 -11.43
N ILE A 84 8.16 -10.79 -11.31
CA ILE A 84 7.94 -11.74 -10.22
C ILE A 84 7.80 -13.14 -10.83
N LYS A 85 8.60 -14.10 -10.35
CA LYS A 85 8.55 -15.50 -10.82
C LYS A 85 7.38 -16.22 -10.17
N ALA A 86 6.16 -15.88 -10.59
CA ALA A 86 4.91 -16.48 -10.14
C ALA A 86 3.78 -16.13 -11.12
N ASP A 87 2.65 -16.80 -10.97
CA ASP A 87 1.42 -16.47 -11.71
C ASP A 87 0.85 -15.10 -11.25
N PRO A 88 0.31 -14.29 -12.16
CA PRO A 88 -0.32 -13.02 -11.81
C PRO A 88 -1.42 -13.13 -10.73
N ALA A 89 -2.22 -14.19 -10.75
CA ALA A 89 -3.25 -14.41 -9.73
C ALA A 89 -2.65 -14.66 -8.35
N GLU A 90 -1.52 -15.39 -8.26
CA GLU A 90 -0.83 -15.61 -6.99
C GLU A 90 -0.24 -14.32 -6.44
N CYS A 91 0.37 -13.50 -7.32
CA CYS A 91 0.85 -12.17 -6.93
C CYS A 91 -0.30 -11.29 -6.43
N PHE A 92 -1.43 -11.31 -7.11
CA PHE A 92 -2.62 -10.55 -6.76
C PHE A 92 -3.20 -10.98 -5.40
N LYS A 93 -3.20 -12.28 -5.08
CA LYS A 93 -3.61 -12.78 -3.76
C LYS A 93 -2.78 -12.18 -2.62
N ILE A 94 -1.48 -11.91 -2.84
CA ILE A 94 -0.61 -11.34 -1.80
C ILE A 94 -1.06 -9.92 -1.44
N VAL A 95 -1.33 -9.06 -2.42
CA VAL A 95 -1.75 -7.67 -2.16
C VAL A 95 -3.16 -7.56 -1.62
N ARG A 96 -3.93 -8.64 -1.59
CA ARG A 96 -5.26 -8.70 -0.96
C ARG A 96 -5.22 -9.15 0.51
N LYS A 97 -4.05 -9.55 1.02
CA LYS A 97 -3.89 -9.98 2.42
C LYS A 97 -3.72 -8.79 3.38
N TYR A 98 -4.67 -7.87 3.38
CA TYR A 98 -4.60 -6.61 4.11
C TYR A 98 -4.25 -6.74 5.60
N ASN A 99 -4.82 -7.73 6.28
CA ASN A 99 -4.54 -7.99 7.70
C ASN A 99 -3.09 -8.47 7.97
N GLN A 100 -2.35 -8.79 6.91
CA GLN A 100 -0.95 -9.21 6.98
C GLN A 100 0.02 -8.14 6.44
N TYR A 101 -0.45 -6.94 6.09
CA TYR A 101 0.38 -5.88 5.49
C TYR A 101 1.55 -5.46 6.36
N VAL A 102 1.40 -5.48 7.68
CA VAL A 102 2.52 -5.24 8.61
C VAL A 102 3.70 -6.21 8.38
N GLN A 103 3.43 -7.41 7.88
CA GLN A 103 4.43 -8.45 7.61
C GLN A 103 4.86 -8.49 6.14
N LEU A 104 3.97 -8.09 5.24
CA LEU A 104 4.12 -8.25 3.78
C LEU A 104 4.61 -6.98 3.08
N MET A 105 4.14 -5.82 3.54
CA MET A 105 4.40 -4.55 2.87
C MET A 105 5.43 -3.73 3.64
N PRO A 106 6.43 -3.18 2.95
CA PRO A 106 7.46 -2.38 3.59
C PRO A 106 6.84 -1.16 4.27
N HIS A 107 7.47 -0.74 5.37
CA HIS A 107 7.10 0.44 6.13
C HIS A 107 5.70 0.45 6.75
N THR A 108 4.88 -0.59 6.55
CA THR A 108 3.57 -0.70 7.17
C THR A 108 3.73 -1.06 8.65
N VAL A 109 3.26 -0.21 9.54
CA VAL A 109 3.32 -0.42 11.00
C VAL A 109 1.96 -0.80 11.58
N GLU A 110 0.88 -0.48 10.86
CA GLU A 110 -0.47 -0.87 11.23
C GLU A 110 -1.33 -1.00 9.97
N SER A 111 -2.22 -1.98 9.97
CA SER A 111 -3.13 -2.23 8.85
C SER A 111 -4.43 -2.87 9.35
N ARG A 112 -5.55 -2.42 8.78
CA ARG A 112 -6.88 -2.86 9.19
C ARG A 112 -7.88 -2.74 8.06
N VAL A 113 -8.62 -3.82 7.79
CA VAL A 113 -9.83 -3.74 6.96
C VAL A 113 -10.94 -3.15 7.82
N ILE A 114 -11.57 -2.09 7.32
CA ILE A 114 -12.68 -1.41 7.96
C ILE A 114 -13.99 -2.05 7.51
N ARG A 115 -14.15 -2.18 6.20
CA ARG A 115 -15.30 -2.87 5.58
C ARG A 115 -14.94 -3.37 4.20
N CYS A 116 -15.78 -4.28 3.70
CA CYS A 116 -15.68 -4.86 2.37
C CYS A 116 -17.09 -4.84 1.76
N PHE A 117 -17.18 -4.60 0.48
CA PHE A 117 -18.44 -4.50 -0.24
C PHE A 117 -18.25 -4.76 -1.74
N ARG A 118 -19.35 -4.99 -2.47
CA ARG A 118 -19.35 -5.07 -3.93
C ARG A 118 -19.81 -3.76 -4.52
N LEU A 119 -19.22 -3.37 -5.63
CA LEU A 119 -19.59 -2.15 -6.33
C LEU A 119 -20.83 -2.38 -7.20
N GLU A 120 -21.56 -1.29 -7.40
CA GLU A 120 -22.61 -1.14 -8.41
C GLU A 120 -22.15 -0.19 -9.51
N GLY A 121 -22.92 -0.05 -10.59
CA GLY A 121 -22.59 0.84 -11.71
C GLY A 121 -21.51 0.28 -12.60
N ASP A 122 -20.56 1.12 -13.04
CA ASP A 122 -19.53 0.80 -14.04
C ASP A 122 -18.63 -0.37 -13.63
N TYR A 123 -18.54 -0.64 -12.35
CA TYR A 123 -17.75 -1.74 -11.77
C TYR A 123 -18.62 -2.78 -11.06
N ALA A 124 -19.86 -2.96 -11.54
CA ALA A 124 -20.81 -3.87 -10.90
C ALA A 124 -20.19 -5.25 -10.66
N GLY A 125 -20.31 -5.71 -9.41
CA GLY A 125 -19.77 -6.98 -8.95
C GLY A 125 -18.29 -6.96 -8.56
N ALA A 126 -17.54 -5.91 -8.86
CA ALA A 126 -16.17 -5.79 -8.38
C ALA A 126 -16.14 -5.67 -6.85
N GLU A 127 -15.15 -6.30 -6.24
CA GLU A 127 -14.91 -6.21 -4.81
C GLU A 127 -14.19 -4.91 -4.45
N ALA A 128 -14.65 -4.25 -3.41
CA ALA A 128 -14.00 -3.09 -2.85
C ALA A 128 -13.79 -3.23 -1.35
N VAL A 129 -12.71 -2.62 -0.85
CA VAL A 129 -12.31 -2.67 0.55
C VAL A 129 -11.96 -1.27 1.03
N ASP A 130 -12.58 -0.81 2.12
CA ASP A 130 -12.11 0.34 2.85
C ASP A 130 -11.03 -0.14 3.85
N PHE A 131 -9.82 0.34 3.63
CA PHE A 131 -8.60 -0.11 4.27
C PHE A 131 -7.89 1.05 4.96
N TRP A 132 -7.76 0.97 6.29
CA TRP A 132 -7.00 1.93 7.06
C TRP A 132 -5.59 1.39 7.32
N THR A 133 -4.60 2.28 7.18
CA THR A 133 -3.21 1.92 7.39
C THR A 133 -2.40 3.08 7.93
N ARG A 134 -1.34 2.74 8.65
CA ARG A 134 -0.27 3.63 9.07
C ARG A 134 1.06 3.09 8.56
N VAL A 135 1.77 3.94 7.85
CA VAL A 135 3.13 3.64 7.35
C VAL A 135 4.15 4.53 8.05
N ASN A 136 5.36 4.02 8.23
CA ASN A 136 6.49 4.79 8.75
C ASN A 136 7.60 4.81 7.71
N VAL A 137 7.84 5.96 7.12
CA VAL A 137 8.93 6.17 6.17
C VAL A 137 9.92 7.16 6.76
N PHE A 138 11.14 6.70 7.04
CA PHE A 138 12.21 7.51 7.69
C PHE A 138 11.80 8.17 8.99
N GLY A 139 11.04 7.49 9.85
CA GLY A 139 10.58 8.03 11.12
C GLY A 139 9.30 8.88 11.02
N PHE A 140 8.82 9.18 9.82
CA PHE A 140 7.57 9.89 9.61
C PHE A 140 6.41 8.93 9.52
N ASN A 141 5.52 8.98 10.50
CA ASN A 141 4.25 8.25 10.46
C ASN A 141 3.27 8.99 9.56
N THR A 142 2.62 8.25 8.69
CA THR A 142 1.56 8.75 7.80
C THR A 142 0.38 7.79 7.86
N ARG A 143 -0.78 8.31 8.22
CA ARG A 143 -2.05 7.57 8.34
C ARG A 143 -2.96 7.91 7.19
N TYR A 144 -3.67 6.93 6.69
CA TYR A 144 -4.69 7.17 5.67
C TYR A 144 -5.68 6.02 5.55
N LEU A 145 -6.89 6.37 5.12
CA LEU A 145 -7.97 5.45 4.77
C LEU A 145 -8.11 5.42 3.25
N LEU A 146 -7.97 4.23 2.68
CA LEU A 146 -8.10 4.00 1.24
C LEU A 146 -9.35 3.21 0.93
N ARG A 147 -10.03 3.54 -0.15
CA ARG A 147 -10.93 2.63 -0.86
C ARG A 147 -10.16 1.96 -1.97
N ILE A 148 -10.05 0.66 -1.90
CA ILE A 148 -9.32 -0.17 -2.86
C ILE A 148 -10.31 -1.01 -3.62
N VAL A 149 -10.28 -0.95 -4.94
CA VAL A 149 -11.13 -1.74 -5.85
C VAL A 149 -10.28 -2.80 -6.54
N HIS A 150 -10.83 -4.00 -6.66
CA HIS A 150 -10.19 -5.14 -7.30
C HIS A 150 -10.87 -5.49 -8.60
N LEU A 151 -10.08 -5.50 -9.67
CA LEU A 151 -10.50 -5.97 -10.99
C LEU A 151 -9.70 -7.22 -11.36
N SER A 152 -10.41 -8.19 -11.89
CA SER A 152 -9.83 -9.44 -12.36
C SER A 152 -10.31 -9.72 -13.78
N GLU A 153 -9.38 -9.97 -14.68
CA GLU A 153 -9.60 -10.43 -16.05
C GLU A 153 -8.94 -11.82 -16.20
N PRO A 154 -9.56 -12.89 -15.72
CA PRO A 154 -8.92 -14.21 -15.65
C PRO A 154 -8.50 -14.74 -17.03
N GLN A 155 -9.24 -14.45 -18.09
CA GLN A 155 -8.95 -14.89 -19.44
C GLN A 155 -7.63 -14.31 -19.99
N SER A 156 -7.37 -13.03 -19.71
CA SER A 156 -6.12 -12.36 -20.05
C SER A 156 -5.04 -12.52 -18.97
N ARG A 157 -5.37 -13.16 -17.86
CA ARG A 157 -4.53 -13.27 -16.65
C ARG A 157 -4.07 -11.90 -16.13
N ARG A 158 -4.90 -10.86 -16.30
CA ARG A 158 -4.64 -9.50 -15.81
C ARG A 158 -5.42 -9.24 -14.53
N PHE A 159 -4.73 -8.69 -13.53
CA PHE A 159 -5.31 -8.37 -12.24
C PHE A 159 -4.86 -6.97 -11.83
N ARG A 160 -5.79 -6.21 -11.28
CA ARG A 160 -5.53 -4.84 -10.88
C ARG A 160 -6.19 -4.54 -9.53
N SER A 161 -5.44 -3.90 -8.64
CA SER A 161 -6.00 -3.17 -7.50
C SER A 161 -5.73 -1.70 -7.72
N PHE A 162 -6.73 -0.85 -7.57
CA PHE A 162 -6.55 0.59 -7.61
C PHE A 162 -7.27 1.24 -6.45
N TRP A 163 -6.79 2.37 -5.98
CA TRP A 163 -7.31 3.02 -4.78
C TRP A 163 -7.30 4.53 -4.86
N THR A 164 -8.14 5.10 -3.98
CA THR A 164 -8.15 6.53 -3.65
C THR A 164 -8.31 6.73 -2.16
N LEU A 165 -8.05 7.93 -1.67
CA LEU A 165 -8.40 8.30 -0.30
C LEU A 165 -9.93 8.28 -0.13
N VAL A 166 -10.38 7.79 1.02
CA VAL A 166 -11.76 7.99 1.48
C VAL A 166 -11.81 9.34 2.17
N ASP A 167 -12.80 10.17 1.81
CA ASP A 167 -13.00 11.45 2.46
C ASP A 167 -13.28 11.26 3.97
N ASN A 168 -12.63 12.08 4.80
CA ASN A 168 -12.80 12.06 6.26
C ASN A 168 -14.25 12.41 6.69
N SER A 169 -15.02 13.10 5.83
CA SER A 169 -16.44 13.40 6.07
C SER A 169 -17.34 12.18 5.98
N THR A 170 -16.90 11.11 5.34
CA THR A 170 -17.64 9.86 5.23
C THR A 170 -17.55 9.14 6.57
N GLN A 171 -18.54 9.31 7.44
CA GLN A 171 -18.71 8.47 8.62
C GLN A 171 -18.82 7.02 8.17
N VAL A 172 -17.75 6.26 8.37
CA VAL A 172 -17.78 4.82 8.12
C VAL A 172 -18.36 4.17 9.36
N ASP A 173 -19.69 4.15 9.42
CA ASP A 173 -20.57 3.37 10.32
C ASP A 173 -19.96 3.00 11.70
N GLY A 174 -19.71 3.99 12.56
CA GLY A 174 -19.26 3.79 13.94
C GLY A 174 -17.85 3.23 14.14
N VAL A 175 -17.14 2.90 13.06
CA VAL A 175 -15.78 2.33 13.14
C VAL A 175 -14.72 3.43 13.06
N CYS A 176 -15.02 4.52 12.34
CA CYS A 176 -14.18 5.70 12.27
C CYS A 176 -14.57 6.71 13.36
N GLY A 177 -13.58 7.33 14.00
CA GLY A 177 -13.80 8.37 15.01
C GLY A 177 -13.76 7.89 16.47
N SER A 178 -13.53 6.60 16.73
CA SER A 178 -13.13 6.17 18.08
C SER A 178 -11.66 6.51 18.32
N GLU A 179 -11.26 6.73 19.59
CA GLU A 179 -9.84 6.93 19.95
C GLU A 179 -8.92 5.82 19.39
N LYS A 180 -9.47 4.62 19.17
CA LYS A 180 -8.74 3.47 18.64
C LYS A 180 -8.63 3.43 17.12
N THR A 181 -9.41 4.24 16.40
CA THR A 181 -9.42 4.26 14.93
C THR A 181 -9.72 5.68 14.43
N PRO A 182 -8.77 6.60 14.59
CA PRO A 182 -8.91 7.91 13.97
C PRO A 182 -8.83 7.71 12.45
N CYS A 183 -9.92 7.95 11.74
CA CYS A 183 -9.95 7.92 10.28
C CYS A 183 -9.43 9.23 9.67
N GLU A 184 -8.50 9.88 10.35
CA GLU A 184 -7.84 11.06 9.83
C GLU A 184 -6.82 10.66 8.78
N ASN A 185 -6.91 11.28 7.61
CA ASN A 185 -5.88 11.19 6.59
C ASN A 185 -4.81 12.25 6.84
N ASP A 186 -3.56 11.83 6.90
CA ASP A 186 -2.41 12.74 6.94
C ASP A 186 -2.02 13.24 5.54
N LEU A 187 -2.69 12.73 4.49
CA LEU A 187 -2.52 13.10 3.09
C LEU A 187 -3.78 13.82 2.59
N THR A 188 -3.63 14.64 1.55
CA THR A 188 -4.76 15.23 0.79
C THR A 188 -5.04 14.47 -0.50
N LEU A 189 -4.06 13.73 -1.01
CA LEU A 189 -4.19 12.81 -2.12
C LEU A 189 -3.38 11.54 -1.85
N ASN A 190 -3.99 10.39 -2.07
CA ASN A 190 -3.31 9.11 -2.25
C ASN A 190 -4.11 8.30 -3.28
N LEU A 191 -3.65 8.31 -4.50
CA LEU A 191 -4.25 7.62 -5.63
C LEU A 191 -3.20 6.66 -6.20
N GLY A 192 -3.57 5.43 -6.49
CA GLY A 192 -2.61 4.50 -7.05
C GLY A 192 -3.17 3.19 -7.55
N SER A 193 -2.27 2.32 -7.99
CA SER A 193 -2.63 0.98 -8.45
C SER A 193 -1.48 -0.02 -8.35
N HIS A 194 -1.85 -1.28 -8.12
CA HIS A 194 -1.08 -2.46 -8.48
C HIS A 194 -1.65 -3.06 -9.76
N GLN A 195 -0.79 -3.41 -10.70
CA GLN A 195 -1.15 -4.18 -11.89
C GLN A 195 -0.26 -5.41 -11.98
N PHE A 196 -0.86 -6.54 -12.30
CA PHE A 196 -0.20 -7.82 -12.45
C PHE A 196 -0.64 -8.41 -13.79
N GLU A 197 0.30 -8.66 -14.69
CA GLU A 197 0.04 -9.24 -16.00
C GLU A 197 1.16 -10.19 -16.40
N PRO A 198 0.89 -11.17 -17.28
CA PRO A 198 1.94 -12.04 -17.80
C PRO A 198 3.03 -11.21 -18.47
N TYR A 199 4.29 -11.50 -18.15
CA TYR A 199 5.40 -10.86 -18.85
C TYR A 199 5.51 -11.39 -20.28
N PRO A 200 5.47 -10.55 -21.33
CA PRO A 200 5.45 -11.01 -22.72
C PRO A 200 6.70 -11.81 -23.11
N GLY A 201 7.86 -11.52 -22.52
CA GLY A 201 9.12 -12.23 -22.79
C GLY A 201 9.19 -13.63 -22.16
N ASN A 202 8.41 -13.86 -21.09
CA ASN A 202 8.36 -15.17 -20.43
C ASN A 202 7.07 -15.29 -19.59
N PRO A 203 6.08 -16.10 -20.01
CA PRO A 203 4.78 -16.22 -19.35
C PRO A 203 4.82 -16.85 -17.93
N ASN A 204 5.99 -17.38 -17.51
CA ASN A 204 6.20 -17.86 -16.14
C ASN A 204 6.52 -16.71 -15.16
N TYR A 205 6.65 -15.49 -15.67
CA TYR A 205 6.86 -14.29 -14.88
C TYR A 205 5.66 -13.36 -14.98
N THR A 206 5.38 -12.71 -13.88
CA THR A 206 4.42 -11.60 -13.80
C THR A 206 5.19 -10.29 -13.91
N LEU A 207 4.77 -9.41 -14.80
CA LEU A 207 5.13 -8.00 -14.75
C LEU A 207 4.24 -7.33 -13.72
N HIS A 208 4.84 -6.86 -12.63
CA HIS A 208 4.19 -6.06 -11.62
C HIS A 208 4.50 -4.59 -11.87
N THR A 209 3.45 -3.78 -12.02
CA THR A 209 3.54 -2.32 -12.08
C THR A 209 2.84 -1.74 -10.85
N TYR A 210 3.53 -0.86 -10.14
CA TYR A 210 3.02 -0.15 -8.98
C TYR A 210 3.11 1.35 -9.19
N THR A 211 1.98 2.03 -9.12
CA THR A 211 1.89 3.49 -9.35
C THR A 211 1.24 4.15 -8.15
N VAL A 212 1.75 5.32 -7.76
CA VAL A 212 1.17 6.11 -6.67
C VAL A 212 1.32 7.61 -6.92
N ASN A 213 0.27 8.36 -6.63
CA ASN A 213 0.24 9.81 -6.56
C ASN A 213 -0.02 10.22 -5.12
N LEU A 214 0.86 11.03 -4.56
CA LEU A 214 0.78 11.47 -3.17
C LEU A 214 0.85 12.99 -3.09
N THR A 215 -0.08 13.57 -2.33
CA THR A 215 0.00 14.97 -1.90
C THR A 215 -0.04 14.99 -0.38
N GLY A 216 1.03 15.46 0.23
CA GLY A 216 1.13 15.59 1.69
C GLY A 216 0.50 16.89 2.19
N LYS A 217 0.01 16.90 3.43
CA LYS A 217 -0.50 18.10 4.09
C LYS A 217 0.62 19.09 4.46
N ASN A 218 1.87 18.61 4.57
CA ASN A 218 2.99 19.43 4.97
C ASN A 218 4.27 19.13 4.18
N TRP A 219 5.23 20.06 4.23
CA TRP A 219 6.48 19.95 3.49
C TRP A 219 7.39 18.81 3.97
N LEU A 220 7.31 18.42 5.26
CA LEU A 220 8.13 17.32 5.80
C LEU A 220 7.75 15.99 5.16
N GLN A 221 6.45 15.73 4.97
CA GLN A 221 5.98 14.53 4.25
C GLN A 221 6.51 14.51 2.81
N GLN A 222 6.54 15.66 2.14
CA GLN A 222 7.10 15.78 0.79
C GLN A 222 8.58 15.43 0.75
N VAL A 223 9.35 15.90 1.74
CA VAL A 223 10.78 15.57 1.85
C VAL A 223 10.95 14.06 2.07
N ALA A 224 10.19 13.46 2.96
CA ALA A 224 10.24 12.02 3.23
C ALA A 224 9.92 11.20 1.96
N PHE A 225 8.89 11.57 1.20
CA PHE A 225 8.53 10.90 -0.06
C PHE A 225 9.64 11.00 -1.10
N ARG A 226 10.33 12.15 -1.20
CA ARG A 226 11.43 12.32 -2.16
C ARG A 226 12.67 11.53 -1.79
N LEU A 227 13.04 11.52 -0.52
CA LEU A 227 14.27 10.86 -0.05
C LEU A 227 14.11 9.34 -0.03
N GLY A 228 12.93 8.86 0.40
CA GLY A 228 12.67 7.44 0.59
C GLY A 228 11.82 6.76 -0.46
N GLY A 229 11.10 7.54 -1.26
CA GLY A 229 10.08 7.01 -2.15
C GLY A 229 10.61 5.98 -3.14
N ARG A 230 11.78 6.20 -3.75
CA ARG A 230 12.36 5.24 -4.70
C ARG A 230 12.59 3.87 -4.05
N LYS A 231 13.21 3.85 -2.88
CA LYS A 231 13.48 2.61 -2.15
C LYS A 231 12.18 1.95 -1.71
N ALA A 232 11.27 2.71 -1.11
CA ALA A 232 9.96 2.20 -0.67
C ALA A 232 9.15 1.60 -1.83
N MET A 233 9.13 2.24 -3.00
CA MET A 233 8.48 1.74 -4.20
C MET A 233 9.07 0.42 -4.70
N GLN A 234 10.41 0.29 -4.67
CA GLN A 234 11.10 -0.94 -5.06
C GLN A 234 10.84 -2.07 -4.06
N GLU A 235 10.82 -1.76 -2.77
CA GLU A 235 10.58 -2.72 -1.69
C GLU A 235 9.18 -3.33 -1.72
N VAL A 236 8.17 -2.67 -2.29
CA VAL A 236 6.83 -3.24 -2.48
C VAL A 236 6.89 -4.49 -3.37
N THR A 237 7.52 -4.40 -4.54
CA THR A 237 7.70 -5.57 -5.43
C THR A 237 8.55 -6.66 -4.77
N GLN A 238 9.60 -6.27 -4.03
CA GLN A 238 10.44 -7.21 -3.29
C GLN A 238 9.67 -7.92 -2.16
N GLY A 239 8.78 -7.21 -1.46
CA GLY A 239 7.89 -7.77 -0.44
C GLY A 239 6.97 -8.85 -1.02
N ILE A 240 6.38 -8.60 -2.19
CA ILE A 240 5.56 -9.59 -2.89
C ILE A 240 6.40 -10.81 -3.30
N ARG A 241 7.61 -10.60 -3.87
CA ARG A 241 8.53 -11.69 -4.20
C ARG A 241 8.83 -12.56 -2.97
N LYS A 242 9.17 -11.92 -1.85
CA LYS A 242 9.47 -12.61 -0.58
C LYS A 242 8.29 -13.40 -0.06
N ALA A 243 7.07 -12.86 -0.16
CA ALA A 243 5.85 -13.52 0.31
C ALA A 243 5.48 -14.78 -0.50
N LEU A 244 6.01 -14.91 -1.71
CA LEU A 244 5.78 -16.05 -2.61
C LEU A 244 6.85 -17.13 -2.51
N LEU A 245 7.94 -16.89 -1.76
CA LEU A 245 8.92 -17.93 -1.51
C LEU A 245 8.33 -19.02 -0.60
N PRO A 246 8.68 -20.30 -0.82
CA PRO A 246 8.34 -21.37 0.12
C PRO A 246 8.79 -20.98 1.54
N LYS A 247 7.92 -21.18 2.52
CA LYS A 247 8.33 -21.07 3.93
C LYS A 247 9.15 -22.31 4.26
N GLU A 248 10.38 -22.12 4.62
CA GLU A 248 11.24 -23.17 5.17
C GLU A 248 10.67 -23.72 6.49
#